data_d78cb1d926440ced22b29cc14ebe563f
#
_entry.id   d78cb1d926440ced22b29cc14ebe563f
#
_cell.length_a   1.000
_cell.length_b   1.000
_cell.length_c   1.000
_cell.angle_alpha   90.00
_cell.angle_beta   90.00
_cell.angle_gamma   90.00
#
_symmetry.space_group_name_H-M   'P 1'
#
loop_
_entity.id
_entity.type
_entity.pdbx_description
1 polymer ?
#
loop_
_entity_poly.entity_id
_entity_poly.type
_entity_poly.pdbx_seq_one_letter_code
_entity_poly.pdbx_strand_id
1 'polypeptide(L)'
;DELGLLVWQEFIQSSSGVDNIPSELPHFLTLLRQSAVHALKVKRNHTSLVIWSGGNELMDENRKPVTLENKNIAMLADLVRMLDPARMFVPTSPSGPEAHISRTPGRSHDVHGWWQYQGNGRQYSYFGDTDSLLHSEFGCDGMSSMQTVARTLSKCPTKPERMKDNDLWRFHGDWWCTYDREETMFGHAEDIRRYIRLSQWMQAEGLRFILESNQRRKWHNSGSIIWQLSEPWPNLSCTSIVDYYGHEKQAYYWTKDAFAPLHPTLDYRRLDYAAGTAVELPLTVLTDSGIAGDAEVAWSVRGLDGATYAKETRTAHLAAAAVNRVGDVAFVMPQTADGLVLVRLT
;
A
#
# COMPACT_ATOMS: atom_id res chain seq x y z
N ASP A 1 -12.07 -12.00 14.38
CA ASP A 1 -13.11 -12.98 14.00
C ASP A 1 -14.38 -12.29 13.53
N GLU A 2 -14.96 -11.37 14.31
CA GLU A 2 -16.27 -10.74 14.04
C GLU A 2 -16.34 -10.01 12.70
N LEU A 3 -15.25 -9.42 12.25
CA LEU A 3 -15.16 -8.66 11.00
C LEU A 3 -14.82 -9.51 9.78
N GLY A 4 -14.53 -10.81 9.94
CA GLY A 4 -14.11 -11.68 8.86
C GLY A 4 -12.73 -11.37 8.27
N LEU A 5 -11.90 -10.57 8.98
CA LEU A 5 -10.56 -10.22 8.53
C LEU A 5 -9.57 -11.34 8.87
N LEU A 6 -8.74 -11.71 7.90
CA LEU A 6 -7.60 -12.61 8.14
C LEU A 6 -6.49 -11.86 8.88
N VAL A 7 -5.81 -12.55 9.78
CA VAL A 7 -4.75 -11.98 10.62
C VAL A 7 -3.43 -12.71 10.37
N TRP A 8 -2.43 -11.95 9.98
CA TRP A 8 -1.03 -12.33 10.02
C TRP A 8 -0.45 -11.79 11.33
N GLN A 9 0.04 -12.66 12.21
CA GLN A 9 0.56 -12.27 13.51
C GLN A 9 2.07 -12.44 13.58
N GLU A 10 2.75 -11.35 13.81
CA GLU A 10 4.19 -11.37 14.11
C GLU A 10 4.46 -11.52 15.61
N PHE A 11 5.56 -12.18 15.94
CA PHE A 11 6.14 -12.11 17.28
C PHE A 11 6.80 -10.74 17.49
N ILE A 12 7.04 -10.37 18.75
CA ILE A 12 7.51 -9.05 19.18
C ILE A 12 8.97 -8.81 18.79
N GLN A 13 9.26 -8.81 17.50
CA GLN A 13 10.54 -8.44 16.93
C GLN A 13 10.29 -7.59 15.69
N SER A 14 11.10 -6.57 15.49
CA SER A 14 11.01 -5.68 14.35
C SER A 14 12.39 -5.32 13.84
N SER A 15 12.46 -4.56 12.76
CA SER A 15 13.63 -3.96 12.14
C SER A 15 14.48 -3.07 13.07
N SER A 16 14.23 -3.10 14.34
CA SER A 16 15.03 -2.46 15.39
C SER A 16 16.19 -3.34 15.82
N GLY A 17 17.31 -2.74 16.14
CA GLY A 17 18.51 -3.43 16.57
C GLY A 17 19.69 -3.16 15.64
N VAL A 18 20.73 -3.97 15.76
CA VAL A 18 21.91 -3.85 14.91
C VAL A 18 21.66 -4.59 13.60
N ASP A 19 21.53 -3.85 12.51
CA ASP A 19 21.35 -4.38 11.15
C ASP A 19 20.15 -5.33 10.99
N ASN A 20 19.12 -5.19 11.83
CA ASN A 20 17.91 -6.04 11.83
C ASN A 20 18.19 -7.54 12.12
N ILE A 21 19.35 -7.90 12.63
CA ILE A 21 19.70 -9.28 12.95
C ILE A 21 19.00 -9.71 14.25
N PRO A 22 18.23 -10.81 14.25
CA PRO A 22 17.55 -11.28 15.46
C PRO A 22 18.56 -11.67 16.55
N SER A 23 18.35 -11.19 17.77
CA SER A 23 19.25 -11.47 18.89
C SER A 23 19.22 -12.94 19.29
N GLU A 24 20.40 -13.53 19.44
CA GLU A 24 20.59 -14.90 19.99
C GLU A 24 21.09 -14.90 21.45
N LEU A 25 21.08 -13.76 22.14
CA LEU A 25 21.51 -13.67 23.52
C LEU A 25 20.60 -14.52 24.43
N PRO A 26 21.15 -15.35 25.33
CA PRO A 26 20.36 -16.32 26.10
C PRO A 26 19.22 -15.69 26.93
N HIS A 27 19.45 -14.54 27.55
CA HIS A 27 18.42 -13.85 28.30
C HIS A 27 17.30 -13.33 27.42
N PHE A 28 17.61 -12.79 26.22
CA PHE A 28 16.60 -12.36 25.25
C PHE A 28 15.78 -13.54 24.74
N LEU A 29 16.42 -14.64 24.36
CA LEU A 29 15.74 -15.87 23.94
C LEU A 29 14.79 -16.41 25.02
N THR A 30 15.18 -16.32 26.29
CA THR A 30 14.31 -16.73 27.41
C THR A 30 13.04 -15.87 27.48
N LEU A 31 13.17 -14.55 27.41
CA LEU A 31 12.04 -13.62 27.45
C LEU A 31 11.15 -13.77 26.19
N LEU A 32 11.76 -13.85 25.01
CA LEU A 32 11.04 -14.03 23.77
C LEU A 32 10.24 -15.35 23.77
N ARG A 33 10.85 -16.44 24.25
CA ARG A 33 10.17 -17.72 24.38
C ARG A 33 8.94 -17.64 25.30
N GLN A 34 9.06 -16.98 26.46
CA GLN A 34 7.95 -16.81 27.39
C GLN A 34 6.81 -16.01 26.74
N SER A 35 7.14 -14.90 26.08
CA SER A 35 6.17 -14.06 25.36
C SER A 35 5.50 -14.82 24.19
N ALA A 36 6.28 -15.57 23.42
CA ALA A 36 5.78 -16.37 22.29
C ALA A 36 4.84 -17.48 22.76
N VAL A 37 5.20 -18.23 23.81
CA VAL A 37 4.32 -19.26 24.40
C VAL A 37 3.01 -18.67 24.88
N HIS A 38 3.04 -17.49 25.53
CA HIS A 38 1.84 -16.79 25.94
C HIS A 38 0.97 -16.38 24.76
N ALA A 39 1.57 -15.71 23.76
CA ALA A 39 0.87 -15.28 22.56
C ALA A 39 0.21 -16.44 21.81
N LEU A 40 0.93 -17.56 21.62
CA LEU A 40 0.41 -18.77 20.98
C LEU A 40 -0.80 -19.33 21.73
N LYS A 41 -0.70 -19.48 23.06
CA LYS A 41 -1.79 -20.02 23.88
C LYS A 41 -3.04 -19.17 23.86
N VAL A 42 -2.89 -17.84 23.84
CA VAL A 42 -4.01 -16.90 23.84
C VAL A 42 -4.64 -16.78 22.46
N LYS A 43 -3.82 -16.72 21.39
CA LYS A 43 -4.30 -16.34 20.05
C LYS A 43 -4.64 -17.51 19.11
N ARG A 44 -4.10 -18.70 19.35
CA ARG A 44 -4.28 -19.86 18.43
C ARG A 44 -5.75 -20.31 18.24
N ASN A 45 -6.64 -19.95 19.15
CA ASN A 45 -8.06 -20.31 19.04
C ASN A 45 -8.87 -19.35 18.15
N HIS A 46 -8.26 -18.26 17.67
CA HIS A 46 -8.92 -17.35 16.74
C HIS A 46 -8.89 -17.91 15.32
N THR A 47 -10.03 -18.10 14.71
CA THR A 47 -10.15 -18.63 13.33
C THR A 47 -9.63 -17.66 12.27
N SER A 48 -9.65 -16.37 12.55
CA SER A 48 -9.10 -15.33 11.67
C SER A 48 -7.56 -15.37 11.57
N LEU A 49 -6.87 -15.91 12.57
CA LEU A 49 -5.41 -16.04 12.54
C LEU A 49 -4.99 -17.11 11.54
N VAL A 50 -4.22 -16.74 10.51
CA VAL A 50 -3.84 -17.65 9.42
C VAL A 50 -2.33 -17.93 9.36
N ILE A 51 -1.49 -16.98 9.76
CA ILE A 51 -0.03 -17.09 9.66
C ILE A 51 0.61 -16.53 10.94
N TRP A 52 1.68 -17.20 11.40
CA TRP A 52 2.64 -16.70 12.36
C TRP A 52 3.91 -16.25 11.67
N SER A 53 4.47 -15.11 12.05
CA SER A 53 5.77 -14.63 11.55
C SER A 53 6.75 -14.43 12.69
N GLY A 54 8.02 -14.74 12.44
CA GLY A 54 9.11 -14.53 13.40
C GLY A 54 9.30 -13.06 13.78
N GLY A 55 8.95 -12.13 12.89
CA GLY A 55 8.99 -10.69 13.10
C GLY A 55 9.11 -9.91 11.81
N ASN A 56 9.14 -8.58 11.93
CA ASN A 56 9.22 -7.67 10.81
C ASN A 56 10.66 -7.37 10.38
N GLU A 57 10.94 -7.48 9.09
CA GLU A 57 12.19 -7.10 8.43
C GLU A 57 13.47 -7.66 9.07
N LEU A 58 13.39 -8.88 9.59
CA LEU A 58 14.55 -9.54 10.20
C LEU A 58 15.48 -10.06 9.10
N MET A 59 16.76 -9.71 9.20
CA MET A 59 17.78 -9.98 8.20
C MET A 59 18.90 -10.86 8.76
N ASP A 60 19.62 -11.52 7.87
CA ASP A 60 20.90 -12.17 8.17
C ASP A 60 22.08 -11.17 8.03
N GLU A 61 23.29 -11.64 8.25
CA GLU A 61 24.52 -10.85 8.13
C GLU A 61 24.77 -10.33 6.70
N ASN A 62 24.13 -10.95 5.70
CA ASN A 62 24.22 -10.55 4.29
C ASN A 62 23.06 -9.63 3.86
N ARG A 63 22.25 -9.15 4.81
CA ARG A 63 21.05 -8.34 4.56
C ARG A 63 20.00 -9.05 3.70
N LYS A 64 19.91 -10.36 3.84
CA LYS A 64 18.83 -11.15 3.25
C LYS A 64 17.83 -11.54 4.34
N PRO A 65 16.56 -11.81 3.97
CA PRO A 65 15.58 -12.28 4.92
C PRO A 65 16.10 -13.47 5.72
N VAL A 66 16.00 -13.38 7.04
CA VAL A 66 16.49 -14.42 7.95
C VAL A 66 15.76 -15.74 7.73
N THR A 67 16.46 -16.85 7.93
CA THR A 67 15.93 -18.21 7.78
C THR A 67 15.89 -18.97 9.12
N LEU A 68 15.47 -20.24 9.08
CA LEU A 68 15.48 -21.12 10.24
C LEU A 68 16.90 -21.52 10.73
N GLU A 69 17.94 -21.09 10.05
CA GLU A 69 19.34 -21.27 10.51
C GLU A 69 19.65 -20.40 11.73
N ASN A 70 18.95 -19.28 11.89
CA ASN A 70 19.06 -18.43 13.07
C ASN A 70 18.35 -19.09 14.27
N LYS A 71 19.03 -19.21 15.41
CA LYS A 71 18.52 -19.90 16.61
C LYS A 71 17.27 -19.27 17.20
N ASN A 72 17.16 -17.94 17.13
CA ASN A 72 15.96 -17.22 17.58
C ASN A 72 14.75 -17.66 16.75
N ILE A 73 14.89 -17.65 15.43
CA ILE A 73 13.81 -18.00 14.49
C ILE A 73 13.47 -19.47 14.56
N ALA A 74 14.48 -20.35 14.64
CA ALA A 74 14.26 -21.78 14.83
C ALA A 74 13.47 -22.09 16.11
N MET A 75 13.80 -21.41 17.22
CA MET A 75 13.06 -21.53 18.49
C MET A 75 11.58 -21.15 18.31
N LEU A 76 11.27 -20.05 17.62
CA LEU A 76 9.89 -19.62 17.37
C LEU A 76 9.15 -20.62 16.48
N ALA A 77 9.78 -21.10 15.42
CA ALA A 77 9.23 -22.15 14.54
C ALA A 77 8.87 -23.43 15.32
N ASP A 78 9.76 -23.86 16.21
CA ASP A 78 9.53 -25.03 17.08
C ASP A 78 8.35 -24.81 18.02
N LEU A 79 8.20 -23.62 18.59
CA LEU A 79 7.07 -23.29 19.45
C LEU A 79 5.75 -23.30 18.67
N VAL A 80 5.72 -22.74 17.46
CA VAL A 80 4.52 -22.77 16.61
C VAL A 80 4.19 -24.24 16.27
N ARG A 81 5.16 -25.03 15.82
CA ARG A 81 4.94 -26.45 15.49
C ARG A 81 4.40 -27.26 16.67
N MET A 82 4.83 -26.96 17.90
CA MET A 82 4.35 -27.65 19.09
C MET A 82 2.98 -27.20 19.58
N LEU A 83 2.69 -25.90 19.51
CA LEU A 83 1.52 -25.29 20.16
C LEU A 83 0.38 -24.94 19.19
N ASP A 84 0.68 -24.76 17.90
CA ASP A 84 -0.28 -24.43 16.86
C ASP A 84 0.13 -25.01 15.49
N PRO A 85 0.23 -26.35 15.38
CA PRO A 85 0.78 -27.03 14.20
C PRO A 85 -0.07 -26.89 12.93
N ALA A 86 -1.29 -26.42 13.03
CA ALA A 86 -2.18 -26.25 11.89
C ALA A 86 -1.91 -24.97 11.09
N ARG A 87 -1.14 -24.03 11.66
CA ARG A 87 -0.85 -22.75 11.00
C ARG A 87 0.56 -22.67 10.47
N MET A 88 0.69 -21.99 9.35
CA MET A 88 1.98 -21.71 8.73
C MET A 88 2.81 -20.76 9.62
N PHE A 89 4.11 -21.00 9.64
CA PHE A 89 5.10 -20.10 10.20
C PHE A 89 6.03 -19.60 9.10
N VAL A 90 6.26 -18.30 9.03
CA VAL A 90 7.27 -17.68 8.17
C VAL A 90 8.39 -17.08 9.04
N PRO A 91 9.67 -17.22 8.66
CA PRO A 91 10.80 -16.76 9.46
C PRO A 91 10.77 -15.25 9.75
N THR A 92 10.35 -14.47 8.78
CA THR A 92 10.24 -13.01 8.81
C THR A 92 9.29 -12.53 7.73
N SER A 93 8.83 -11.29 7.78
CA SER A 93 8.25 -10.57 6.67
C SER A 93 9.16 -9.36 6.37
N PRO A 94 9.71 -9.20 5.15
CA PRO A 94 9.53 -10.09 3.98
C PRO A 94 10.27 -11.42 4.16
N SER A 95 9.69 -12.48 3.64
CA SER A 95 10.33 -13.82 3.67
C SER A 95 11.21 -14.09 2.44
N GLY A 96 11.17 -13.24 1.46
CA GLY A 96 12.09 -13.23 0.34
C GLY A 96 11.75 -14.16 -0.83
N PRO A 97 12.77 -14.66 -1.56
CA PRO A 97 14.23 -14.51 -1.32
C PRO A 97 14.77 -13.09 -1.49
N GLU A 98 14.13 -12.22 -2.26
CA GLU A 98 14.43 -10.79 -2.31
C GLU A 98 13.51 -10.05 -1.33
N ALA A 99 14.10 -9.21 -0.47
CA ALA A 99 13.34 -8.49 0.55
C ALA A 99 12.39 -7.44 -0.04
N HIS A 100 12.81 -6.79 -1.13
CA HIS A 100 12.06 -5.71 -1.75
C HIS A 100 11.41 -6.15 -3.06
N ILE A 101 10.26 -5.52 -3.34
CA ILE A 101 9.54 -5.76 -4.58
C ILE A 101 10.42 -5.56 -5.82
N SER A 102 10.27 -6.44 -6.80
CA SER A 102 11.08 -6.51 -8.02
C SER A 102 10.20 -6.70 -9.25
N ARG A 103 10.74 -6.33 -10.41
CA ARG A 103 10.13 -6.66 -11.72
C ARG A 103 10.67 -7.96 -12.31
N THR A 104 11.57 -8.64 -11.62
CA THR A 104 12.15 -9.90 -12.09
C THR A 104 11.24 -11.07 -11.71
N PRO A 105 10.64 -11.79 -12.68
CA PRO A 105 9.74 -12.89 -12.39
C PRO A 105 10.40 -13.99 -11.55
N GLY A 106 9.64 -14.54 -10.59
CA GLY A 106 10.06 -15.64 -9.73
C GLY A 106 11.06 -15.25 -8.62
N ARG A 107 11.39 -13.97 -8.46
CA ARG A 107 12.34 -13.49 -7.44
C ARG A 107 11.64 -12.98 -6.18
N SER A 108 10.36 -12.73 -6.24
CA SER A 108 9.61 -12.04 -5.20
C SER A 108 8.46 -12.91 -4.70
N HIS A 109 8.65 -13.55 -3.56
CA HIS A 109 7.58 -14.30 -2.89
C HIS A 109 6.74 -13.37 -2.02
N ASP A 110 7.20 -13.10 -0.80
CA ASP A 110 6.69 -12.14 0.16
C ASP A 110 7.69 -10.99 0.25
N VAL A 111 7.25 -9.78 -0.09
CA VAL A 111 8.12 -8.62 -0.30
C VAL A 111 7.57 -7.36 0.31
N HIS A 112 8.49 -6.45 0.65
CA HIS A 112 8.21 -5.11 1.10
C HIS A 112 8.57 -4.02 0.07
N GLY A 113 7.98 -2.84 0.24
CA GLY A 113 8.32 -1.60 -0.44
C GLY A 113 7.55 -1.35 -1.75
N TRP A 114 7.57 -0.13 -2.23
CA TRP A 114 8.18 1.03 -1.63
C TRP A 114 7.16 1.78 -0.75
N TRP A 115 7.64 2.79 0.00
CA TRP A 115 6.78 3.56 0.93
C TRP A 115 6.60 5.02 0.53
N GLN A 116 6.99 5.36 -0.69
CA GLN A 116 6.91 6.71 -1.23
C GLN A 116 6.37 6.67 -2.65
N TYR A 117 5.55 7.66 -3.02
CA TYR A 117 5.18 7.85 -4.40
C TYR A 117 6.42 8.12 -5.27
N GLN A 118 6.61 7.32 -6.32
CA GLN A 118 7.85 7.29 -7.11
C GLN A 118 7.89 8.33 -8.24
N GLY A 119 6.93 9.24 -8.31
CA GLY A 119 6.79 10.20 -9.41
C GLY A 119 6.06 9.62 -10.63
N ASN A 120 5.55 10.51 -11.47
CA ASN A 120 4.62 10.19 -12.54
C ASN A 120 5.07 9.03 -13.45
N GLY A 121 6.29 9.08 -13.99
CA GLY A 121 6.77 8.02 -14.89
C GLY A 121 7.09 6.71 -14.15
N ARG A 122 7.78 6.78 -13.03
CA ARG A 122 8.31 5.60 -12.34
C ARG A 122 7.24 4.83 -11.54
N GLN A 123 6.30 5.53 -10.90
CA GLN A 123 5.23 4.88 -10.13
C GLN A 123 4.50 3.83 -10.97
N TYR A 124 4.02 4.23 -12.12
CA TYR A 124 3.15 3.41 -12.97
C TYR A 124 3.91 2.36 -13.77
N SER A 125 5.04 2.74 -14.35
CA SER A 125 5.87 1.79 -15.12
C SER A 125 6.50 0.72 -14.22
N TYR A 126 6.84 1.06 -12.96
CA TYR A 126 7.44 0.10 -12.04
C TYR A 126 6.38 -0.86 -11.48
N PHE A 127 5.38 -0.34 -10.77
CA PHE A 127 4.38 -1.17 -10.10
C PHE A 127 3.43 -1.89 -11.07
N GLY A 128 3.28 -1.39 -12.29
CA GLY A 128 2.56 -2.11 -13.34
C GLY A 128 3.23 -3.41 -13.79
N ASP A 129 4.55 -3.55 -13.58
CA ASP A 129 5.36 -4.68 -14.05
C ASP A 129 5.98 -5.50 -12.90
N THR A 130 5.66 -5.21 -11.65
CA THR A 130 6.22 -5.95 -10.51
C THR A 130 5.72 -7.38 -10.45
N ASP A 131 6.56 -8.26 -9.89
CA ASP A 131 6.22 -9.65 -9.63
C ASP A 131 6.37 -9.96 -8.14
N SER A 132 5.29 -10.48 -7.53
CA SER A 132 5.27 -10.96 -6.15
C SER A 132 4.11 -11.91 -5.93
N LEU A 133 4.28 -12.93 -5.08
CA LEU A 133 3.18 -13.79 -4.64
C LEU A 133 2.36 -13.11 -3.55
N LEU A 134 3.02 -12.31 -2.70
CA LEU A 134 2.40 -11.50 -1.66
C LEU A 134 3.17 -10.18 -1.53
N HIS A 135 2.48 -9.06 -1.56
CA HIS A 135 3.05 -7.74 -1.26
C HIS A 135 2.64 -7.36 0.17
N SER A 136 3.39 -7.87 1.13
CA SER A 136 3.03 -7.88 2.55
C SER A 136 3.26 -6.56 3.26
N GLU A 137 4.06 -5.65 2.66
CA GLU A 137 4.18 -4.29 3.15
C GLU A 137 4.53 -3.32 2.03
N PHE A 138 3.76 -2.25 1.91
CA PHE A 138 4.06 -1.11 1.07
C PHE A 138 3.25 0.11 1.51
N GLY A 139 3.68 1.29 1.10
CA GLY A 139 3.00 2.52 1.47
C GLY A 139 3.21 3.63 0.45
N CYS A 140 2.54 4.72 0.67
CA CYS A 140 2.87 6.04 0.15
C CYS A 140 2.67 7.03 1.27
N ASP A 141 3.62 7.93 1.45
CA ASP A 141 3.51 8.95 2.47
C ASP A 141 2.59 10.10 2.04
N GLY A 142 1.89 10.66 3.01
CA GLY A 142 1.00 11.80 2.83
C GLY A 142 0.81 12.58 4.11
N MET A 143 0.57 13.89 3.98
CA MET A 143 0.34 14.78 5.11
C MET A 143 -0.90 14.36 5.90
N SER A 144 -0.84 14.56 7.21
CA SER A 144 -1.99 14.45 8.10
C SER A 144 -3.02 15.53 7.81
N SER A 145 -4.24 15.37 8.36
CA SER A 145 -5.29 16.37 8.21
C SER A 145 -4.89 17.74 8.78
N MET A 146 -5.54 18.79 8.31
CA MET A 146 -5.31 20.15 8.84
C MET A 146 -5.57 20.24 10.34
N GLN A 147 -6.56 19.50 10.83
CA GLN A 147 -6.91 19.42 12.25
C GLN A 147 -5.77 18.80 13.07
N THR A 148 -5.19 17.71 12.57
CA THR A 148 -4.05 17.04 13.21
C THR A 148 -2.82 17.94 13.18
N VAL A 149 -2.50 18.57 12.06
CA VAL A 149 -1.37 19.49 11.94
C VAL A 149 -1.49 20.65 12.94
N ALA A 150 -2.67 21.28 13.01
CA ALA A 150 -2.91 22.39 13.93
C ALA A 150 -2.82 21.97 15.42
N ARG A 151 -3.28 20.77 15.74
CA ARG A 151 -3.24 20.22 17.11
C ARG A 151 -1.82 19.83 17.51
N THR A 152 -1.07 19.20 16.61
CA THR A 152 0.29 18.72 16.84
C THR A 152 1.28 19.87 17.04
N LEU A 153 1.20 20.90 16.20
CA LEU A 153 2.11 22.04 16.24
C LEU A 153 1.72 23.14 17.25
N SER A 154 0.62 22.99 17.96
CA SER A 154 0.08 23.98 18.90
C SER A 154 -0.23 25.35 18.28
N LYS A 155 0.15 25.57 17.05
CA LYS A 155 -0.14 26.75 16.23
C LYS A 155 -0.36 26.30 14.79
N CYS A 156 -1.49 26.69 14.23
CA CYS A 156 -1.82 26.37 12.86
C CYS A 156 -0.85 27.05 11.88
N PRO A 157 -0.02 26.30 11.13
CA PRO A 157 0.83 26.90 10.11
C PRO A 157 0.00 27.40 8.94
N THR A 158 0.47 28.45 8.29
CA THR A 158 -0.18 29.00 7.07
C THR A 158 0.51 28.52 5.81
N LYS A 159 1.78 28.16 5.91
CA LYS A 159 2.63 27.71 4.80
C LYS A 159 3.22 26.34 5.08
N PRO A 160 3.48 25.54 4.05
CA PRO A 160 4.25 24.31 4.20
C PRO A 160 5.73 24.65 4.48
N GLU A 161 6.39 23.71 5.17
CA GLU A 161 7.83 23.77 5.42
C GLU A 161 8.50 22.46 5.08
N ARG A 162 9.77 22.52 4.68
CA ARG A 162 10.59 21.32 4.57
C ARG A 162 10.94 20.83 5.96
N MET A 163 10.76 19.55 6.22
CA MET A 163 11.06 18.96 7.53
C MET A 163 12.53 19.17 7.95
N LYS A 164 13.48 19.12 7.01
CA LYS A 164 14.90 19.37 7.27
C LYS A 164 15.23 20.81 7.71
N ASP A 165 14.36 21.76 7.40
CA ASP A 165 14.56 23.19 7.67
C ASP A 165 13.79 23.66 8.92
N ASN A 166 13.03 22.76 9.57
CA ASN A 166 12.25 23.05 10.76
C ASN A 166 12.28 21.88 11.75
N ASP A 167 12.95 22.05 12.88
CA ASP A 167 13.16 20.99 13.86
C ASP A 167 11.85 20.44 14.45
N LEU A 168 10.83 21.28 14.62
CA LEU A 168 9.53 20.83 15.13
C LEU A 168 8.80 19.97 14.09
N TRP A 169 8.84 20.34 12.83
CA TRP A 169 8.29 19.53 11.75
C TRP A 169 9.05 18.21 11.61
N ARG A 170 10.39 18.26 11.66
CA ARG A 170 11.25 17.08 11.60
C ARG A 170 10.95 16.10 12.73
N PHE A 171 10.76 16.58 13.95
CA PHE A 171 10.39 15.76 15.10
C PHE A 171 9.08 15.00 14.90
N HIS A 172 8.18 15.52 14.04
CA HIS A 172 6.89 14.96 13.70
C HIS A 172 6.81 14.38 12.29
N GLY A 173 7.92 13.90 11.68
CA GLY A 173 7.79 13.27 10.38
C GLY A 173 8.98 13.26 9.44
N ASP A 174 10.20 13.28 9.95
CA ASP A 174 11.45 13.40 9.16
C ASP A 174 11.55 12.39 7.99
N TRP A 175 11.14 11.15 8.21
CA TRP A 175 11.19 10.08 7.21
C TRP A 175 10.20 10.24 6.06
N TRP A 176 9.10 10.94 6.28
CA TRP A 176 7.92 10.94 5.40
C TRP A 176 7.64 12.34 4.83
N CYS A 177 8.68 13.05 4.42
CA CYS A 177 8.55 14.38 3.86
C CYS A 177 8.17 14.32 2.37
N THR A 178 6.98 14.84 2.04
CA THR A 178 6.48 14.91 0.67
C THR A 178 6.86 16.18 -0.08
N TYR A 179 7.43 17.18 0.58
CA TYR A 179 7.62 18.55 0.08
C TYR A 179 8.27 18.62 -1.31
N ASP A 180 9.47 18.06 -1.45
CA ASP A 180 10.24 18.18 -2.69
C ASP A 180 9.58 17.38 -3.86
N ARG A 181 8.89 16.28 -3.56
CA ARG A 181 8.14 15.50 -4.56
C ARG A 181 6.89 16.23 -5.01
N GLU A 182 6.21 16.89 -4.08
CA GLU A 182 5.02 17.67 -4.37
C GLU A 182 5.36 18.90 -5.22
N GLU A 183 6.41 19.65 -4.87
CA GLU A 183 6.90 20.77 -5.70
C GLU A 183 7.27 20.30 -7.12
N THR A 184 7.91 19.14 -7.26
CA THR A 184 8.27 18.58 -8.57
C THR A 184 7.03 18.26 -9.42
N MET A 185 5.96 17.77 -8.78
CA MET A 185 4.76 17.31 -9.50
C MET A 185 3.76 18.44 -9.77
N PHE A 186 3.55 19.32 -8.81
CA PHE A 186 2.46 20.31 -8.84
C PHE A 186 2.91 21.77 -8.79
N GLY A 187 4.23 22.00 -8.68
CA GLY A 187 4.77 23.33 -8.43
C GLY A 187 4.62 23.75 -6.97
N HIS A 188 5.10 24.94 -6.67
CA HIS A 188 5.14 25.46 -5.30
C HIS A 188 3.73 25.67 -4.71
N ALA A 189 3.50 25.17 -3.51
CA ALA A 189 2.28 25.40 -2.75
C ALA A 189 2.53 26.49 -1.69
N GLU A 190 1.97 27.67 -1.90
CA GLU A 190 2.08 28.80 -0.95
C GLU A 190 1.24 28.62 0.32
N ASP A 191 0.17 27.81 0.23
CA ASP A 191 -0.80 27.57 1.28
C ASP A 191 -0.74 26.15 1.80
N ILE A 192 -0.70 26.01 3.13
CA ILE A 192 -0.63 24.70 3.82
C ILE A 192 -1.81 23.78 3.47
N ARG A 193 -3.02 24.33 3.26
CA ARG A 193 -4.20 23.51 2.95
C ARG A 193 -4.10 22.92 1.54
N ARG A 194 -3.56 23.70 0.59
CA ARG A 194 -3.26 23.21 -0.76
C ARG A 194 -2.22 22.12 -0.68
N TYR A 195 -1.12 22.34 0.04
CA TYR A 195 -0.05 21.37 0.25
C TYR A 195 -0.58 20.04 0.81
N ILE A 196 -1.39 20.07 1.88
CA ILE A 196 -2.00 18.87 2.46
C ILE A 196 -2.84 18.11 1.41
N ARG A 197 -3.68 18.80 0.62
CA ARG A 197 -4.51 18.15 -0.39
C ARG A 197 -3.69 17.48 -1.49
N LEU A 198 -2.64 18.13 -1.97
CA LEU A 198 -1.77 17.58 -3.02
C LEU A 198 -0.95 16.40 -2.50
N SER A 199 -0.41 16.51 -1.29
CA SER A 199 0.30 15.43 -0.61
C SER A 199 -0.58 14.19 -0.40
N GLN A 200 -1.81 14.40 0.08
CA GLN A 200 -2.78 13.30 0.25
C GLN A 200 -3.24 12.71 -1.08
N TRP A 201 -3.29 13.50 -2.15
CA TRP A 201 -3.59 12.99 -3.48
C TRP A 201 -2.49 12.08 -3.98
N MET A 202 -1.20 12.45 -3.82
CA MET A 202 -0.07 11.57 -4.19
C MET A 202 -0.13 10.24 -3.43
N GLN A 203 -0.44 10.30 -2.13
CA GLN A 203 -0.61 9.10 -1.31
C GLN A 203 -1.74 8.21 -1.84
N ALA A 204 -2.90 8.81 -2.08
CA ALA A 204 -4.10 8.10 -2.51
C ALA A 204 -3.92 7.44 -3.88
N GLU A 205 -3.38 8.19 -4.85
CA GLU A 205 -3.13 7.71 -6.20
C GLU A 205 -2.07 6.61 -6.22
N GLY A 206 -0.97 6.82 -5.47
CA GLY A 206 0.10 5.83 -5.39
C GLY A 206 -0.37 4.50 -4.82
N LEU A 207 -1.11 4.52 -3.71
CA LEU A 207 -1.66 3.31 -3.07
C LEU A 207 -2.70 2.62 -3.95
N ARG A 208 -3.65 3.36 -4.50
CA ARG A 208 -4.66 2.81 -5.41
C ARG A 208 -4.02 2.07 -6.56
N PHE A 209 -3.05 2.69 -7.24
CA PHE A 209 -2.39 2.08 -8.39
C PHE A 209 -1.67 0.77 -8.02
N ILE A 210 -0.95 0.73 -6.89
CA ILE A 210 -0.26 -0.48 -6.42
C ILE A 210 -1.28 -1.59 -6.13
N LEU A 211 -2.35 -1.29 -5.41
CA LEU A 211 -3.42 -2.24 -5.09
C LEU A 211 -4.06 -2.82 -6.35
N GLU A 212 -4.49 -1.95 -7.25
CA GLU A 212 -5.11 -2.36 -8.52
C GLU A 212 -4.16 -3.19 -9.38
N SER A 213 -2.87 -2.82 -9.42
CA SER A 213 -1.85 -3.59 -10.16
C SER A 213 -1.64 -4.98 -9.56
N ASN A 214 -1.59 -5.10 -8.24
CA ASN A 214 -1.50 -6.39 -7.56
C ASN A 214 -2.74 -7.24 -7.83
N GLN A 215 -3.93 -6.68 -7.75
CA GLN A 215 -5.19 -7.38 -7.98
C GLN A 215 -5.37 -7.82 -9.44
N ARG A 216 -4.89 -7.05 -10.42
CA ARG A 216 -4.87 -7.47 -11.83
C ARG A 216 -3.99 -8.69 -12.09
N ARG A 217 -3.10 -9.04 -11.15
CA ARG A 217 -2.29 -10.27 -11.16
C ARG A 217 -2.89 -11.42 -10.33
N LYS A 218 -4.14 -11.34 -9.93
CA LYS A 218 -4.91 -12.44 -9.33
C LYS A 218 -4.92 -13.61 -10.34
N TRP A 219 -4.49 -14.79 -10.04
CA TRP A 219 -4.17 -15.44 -8.77
C TRP A 219 -2.66 -15.69 -8.60
N HIS A 220 -1.84 -15.05 -9.37
CA HIS A 220 -0.39 -15.06 -9.14
C HIS A 220 -0.07 -14.29 -7.85
N ASN A 221 -0.59 -13.07 -7.71
CA ASN A 221 -0.52 -12.35 -6.45
C ASN A 221 -1.68 -12.75 -5.54
N SER A 222 -1.37 -13.18 -4.31
CA SER A 222 -2.34 -13.66 -3.31
C SER A 222 -2.87 -12.57 -2.38
N GLY A 223 -2.22 -11.40 -2.33
CA GLY A 223 -2.67 -10.32 -1.46
C GLY A 223 -1.73 -9.13 -1.36
N SER A 224 -2.27 -8.11 -0.70
CA SER A 224 -1.60 -6.81 -0.50
C SER A 224 -1.91 -6.29 0.89
N ILE A 225 -0.88 -5.87 1.63
CA ILE A 225 -1.03 -5.27 2.96
C ILE A 225 -0.38 -3.90 2.96
N ILE A 226 -1.16 -2.86 3.29
CA ILE A 226 -0.68 -1.49 3.32
C ILE A 226 -0.01 -1.21 4.67
N TRP A 227 1.18 -0.64 4.64
CA TRP A 227 1.81 -0.01 5.79
C TRP A 227 1.59 1.50 5.71
N GLN A 228 0.59 2.08 6.44
CA GLN A 228 -0.18 1.40 7.46
C GLN A 228 -1.60 2.00 7.58
N LEU A 229 -2.47 1.35 8.34
CA LEU A 229 -3.82 1.85 8.58
C LEU A 229 -3.80 3.15 9.39
N SER A 230 -3.17 3.14 10.58
CA SER A 230 -3.09 4.28 11.50
C SER A 230 -1.70 4.34 12.13
N GLU A 231 -1.38 5.42 12.82
CA GLU A 231 -0.07 5.68 13.38
C GLU A 231 -0.11 5.87 14.91
N PRO A 232 0.93 5.39 15.64
CA PRO A 232 1.00 5.50 17.09
C PRO A 232 1.59 6.85 17.56
N TRP A 233 2.01 7.72 16.65
CA TRP A 233 2.66 9.00 16.90
C TRP A 233 2.00 10.10 16.06
N PRO A 234 1.81 11.32 16.58
CA PRO A 234 1.18 12.41 15.83
C PRO A 234 2.13 12.97 14.77
N ASN A 235 2.29 12.23 13.67
CA ASN A 235 3.08 12.69 12.51
C ASN A 235 2.38 13.81 11.75
N LEU A 236 3.18 14.71 11.18
CA LEU A 236 2.69 15.67 10.18
C LEU A 236 2.56 15.03 8.81
N SER A 237 3.41 14.05 8.51
CA SER A 237 3.35 13.23 7.31
C SER A 237 3.72 11.80 7.66
N CYS A 238 2.98 10.83 7.13
CA CYS A 238 3.24 9.41 7.33
C CYS A 238 2.53 8.59 6.25
N THR A 239 2.91 7.33 6.12
CA THR A 239 2.28 6.37 5.22
C THR A 239 0.91 5.89 5.69
N SER A 240 0.51 6.20 6.93
CA SER A 240 -0.83 5.91 7.45
C SER A 240 -1.94 6.51 6.58
N ILE A 241 -3.04 5.77 6.39
CA ILE A 241 -4.23 6.25 5.66
C ILE A 241 -5.27 6.89 6.59
N VAL A 242 -5.12 6.67 7.90
CA VAL A 242 -5.84 7.37 8.99
C VAL A 242 -4.78 7.99 9.89
N ASP A 243 -4.90 9.28 10.20
CA ASP A 243 -3.92 9.97 11.02
C ASP A 243 -4.05 9.65 12.52
N TYR A 244 -3.10 10.15 13.33
CA TYR A 244 -3.02 9.85 14.76
C TYR A 244 -4.31 10.16 15.54
N TYR A 245 -5.04 11.18 15.17
CA TYR A 245 -6.29 11.57 15.83
C TYR A 245 -7.55 10.95 15.22
N GLY A 246 -7.38 10.01 14.28
CA GLY A 246 -8.48 9.25 13.69
C GLY A 246 -9.14 9.94 12.48
N HIS A 247 -8.51 10.95 11.88
CA HIS A 247 -9.04 11.55 10.66
C HIS A 247 -8.57 10.76 9.43
N GLU A 248 -9.52 10.37 8.59
CA GLU A 248 -9.25 9.70 7.33
C GLU A 248 -8.59 10.67 6.34
N LYS A 249 -7.50 10.19 5.70
CA LYS A 249 -6.87 10.87 4.57
C LYS A 249 -7.59 10.48 3.26
N GLN A 250 -7.34 11.18 2.15
CA GLN A 250 -7.90 10.79 0.85
C GLN A 250 -7.62 9.32 0.52
N ALA A 251 -6.45 8.83 0.87
CA ALA A 251 -6.04 7.45 0.65
C ALA A 251 -6.95 6.41 1.32
N TYR A 252 -7.58 6.72 2.45
CA TYR A 252 -8.55 5.82 3.09
C TYR A 252 -9.71 5.46 2.15
N TYR A 253 -10.29 6.46 1.49
CA TYR A 253 -11.42 6.27 0.59
C TYR A 253 -11.00 5.56 -0.71
N TRP A 254 -9.88 5.94 -1.28
CA TRP A 254 -9.38 5.35 -2.53
C TRP A 254 -8.93 3.90 -2.35
N THR A 255 -8.34 3.56 -1.21
CA THR A 255 -8.01 2.17 -0.88
C THR A 255 -9.25 1.33 -0.58
N LYS A 256 -10.25 1.91 0.08
CA LYS A 256 -11.56 1.27 0.29
C LYS A 256 -12.21 0.92 -1.04
N ASP A 257 -12.20 1.85 -2.00
CA ASP A 257 -12.75 1.61 -3.34
C ASP A 257 -11.94 0.54 -4.09
N ALA A 258 -10.61 0.57 -4.02
CA ALA A 258 -9.75 -0.44 -4.64
C ALA A 258 -9.94 -1.84 -4.06
N PHE A 259 -10.37 -1.96 -2.80
CA PHE A 259 -10.73 -3.23 -2.17
C PHE A 259 -12.21 -3.61 -2.33
N ALA A 260 -12.98 -2.86 -3.12
CA ALA A 260 -14.39 -3.22 -3.35
C ALA A 260 -14.49 -4.59 -4.05
N PRO A 261 -15.46 -5.43 -3.65
CA PRO A 261 -15.65 -6.78 -4.21
C PRO A 261 -15.95 -6.80 -5.72
N LEU A 262 -16.44 -5.70 -6.26
CA LEU A 262 -16.63 -5.43 -7.67
C LEU A 262 -15.96 -4.09 -8.00
N HIS A 263 -14.86 -4.13 -8.76
CA HIS A 263 -14.05 -2.95 -8.98
C HIS A 263 -13.55 -2.84 -10.43
N PRO A 264 -13.97 -1.82 -11.20
CA PRO A 264 -13.41 -1.54 -12.51
C PRO A 264 -12.07 -0.80 -12.38
N THR A 265 -11.07 -1.21 -13.16
CA THR A 265 -9.72 -0.64 -13.13
C THR A 265 -9.12 -0.50 -14.51
N LEU A 266 -8.21 0.45 -14.67
CA LEU A 266 -7.44 0.68 -15.90
C LEU A 266 -5.96 0.34 -15.68
N ASP A 267 -5.34 -0.26 -16.70
CA ASP A 267 -3.89 -0.44 -16.73
C ASP A 267 -3.25 0.73 -17.50
N TYR A 268 -2.77 1.72 -16.76
CA TYR A 268 -2.08 2.89 -17.31
C TYR A 268 -0.64 2.95 -16.81
N ARG A 269 0.24 3.58 -17.62
CA ARG A 269 1.68 3.62 -17.34
C ARG A 269 2.21 5.02 -17.08
N ARG A 270 1.36 6.03 -17.15
CA ARG A 270 1.62 7.45 -16.88
C ARG A 270 0.32 8.22 -16.75
N LEU A 271 0.37 9.41 -16.21
CA LEU A 271 -0.78 10.32 -16.08
C LEU A 271 -0.76 11.47 -17.07
N ASP A 272 0.37 11.72 -17.75
CA ASP A 272 0.57 12.85 -18.65
C ASP A 272 0.53 12.41 -20.11
N TYR A 273 -0.28 13.11 -20.90
CA TYR A 273 -0.43 12.88 -22.33
C TYR A 273 -0.54 14.22 -23.05
N ALA A 274 0.16 14.40 -24.14
CA ALA A 274 0.00 15.58 -24.97
C ALA A 274 -1.39 15.59 -25.66
N ALA A 275 -1.99 16.77 -25.80
CA ALA A 275 -3.23 16.93 -26.55
C ALA A 275 -3.06 16.37 -27.99
N GLY A 276 -4.08 15.71 -28.49
CA GLY A 276 -4.05 15.01 -29.78
C GLY A 276 -3.45 13.61 -29.75
N THR A 277 -2.86 13.16 -28.64
CA THR A 277 -2.36 11.79 -28.49
C THR A 277 -3.53 10.79 -28.43
N ALA A 278 -3.45 9.71 -29.22
CA ALA A 278 -4.34 8.57 -29.04
C ALA A 278 -3.99 7.84 -27.74
N VAL A 279 -4.98 7.64 -26.90
CA VAL A 279 -4.86 6.94 -25.60
C VAL A 279 -5.71 5.69 -25.66
N GLU A 280 -5.12 4.56 -25.31
CA GLU A 280 -5.80 3.27 -25.19
C GLU A 280 -5.36 2.60 -23.90
N LEU A 281 -6.31 2.39 -22.99
CA LEU A 281 -6.07 1.88 -21.63
C LEU A 281 -6.87 0.59 -21.43
N PRO A 282 -6.21 -0.53 -21.14
CA PRO A 282 -6.88 -1.78 -20.83
C PRO A 282 -7.88 -1.62 -19.67
N LEU A 283 -9.15 -1.94 -19.91
CA LEU A 283 -10.22 -1.92 -18.93
C LEU A 283 -10.50 -3.33 -18.43
N THR A 284 -10.43 -3.47 -17.12
CA THR A 284 -10.64 -4.74 -16.40
C THR A 284 -11.64 -4.53 -15.29
N VAL A 285 -12.48 -5.52 -15.03
CA VAL A 285 -13.34 -5.58 -13.85
C VAL A 285 -12.86 -6.70 -12.95
N LEU A 286 -12.48 -6.34 -11.74
CA LEU A 286 -12.07 -7.26 -10.68
C LEU A 286 -13.31 -7.74 -9.91
N THR A 287 -13.42 -9.04 -9.65
CA THR A 287 -14.55 -9.63 -8.93
C THR A 287 -14.06 -10.53 -7.81
N ASP A 288 -14.82 -10.58 -6.72
CA ASP A 288 -14.66 -11.56 -5.64
C ASP A 288 -15.58 -12.79 -5.83
N SER A 289 -15.44 -13.77 -4.94
CA SER A 289 -16.03 -15.11 -5.07
C SER A 289 -17.56 -15.14 -5.15
N GLY A 290 -18.24 -14.13 -4.65
CA GLY A 290 -19.71 -14.04 -4.67
C GLY A 290 -20.28 -13.28 -5.87
N ILE A 291 -19.46 -12.79 -6.80
CA ILE A 291 -19.87 -11.86 -7.85
C ILE A 291 -19.61 -12.46 -9.22
N ALA A 292 -20.69 -12.79 -9.95
CA ALA A 292 -20.65 -13.27 -11.33
C ALA A 292 -21.93 -12.87 -12.06
N GLY A 293 -21.90 -12.88 -13.38
CA GLY A 293 -23.05 -12.63 -14.26
C GLY A 293 -22.84 -11.45 -15.19
N ASP A 294 -23.91 -11.04 -15.87
CA ASP A 294 -23.86 -9.92 -16.80
C ASP A 294 -23.88 -8.60 -16.05
N ALA A 295 -23.00 -7.70 -16.45
CA ALA A 295 -22.89 -6.35 -15.91
C ALA A 295 -22.81 -5.32 -17.04
N GLU A 296 -23.38 -4.16 -16.81
CA GLU A 296 -23.14 -3.00 -17.64
C GLU A 296 -21.87 -2.28 -17.15
N VAL A 297 -20.91 -2.10 -18.03
CA VAL A 297 -19.66 -1.41 -17.76
C VAL A 297 -19.61 -0.15 -18.62
N ALA A 298 -19.57 1.00 -17.95
CA ALA A 298 -19.53 2.28 -18.65
C ALA A 298 -18.28 3.08 -18.29
N TRP A 299 -17.80 3.88 -19.25
CA TRP A 299 -16.74 4.83 -19.00
C TRP A 299 -16.98 6.16 -19.70
N SER A 300 -16.42 7.22 -19.15
CA SER A 300 -16.45 8.54 -19.78
C SER A 300 -15.18 9.33 -19.50
N VAL A 301 -14.74 10.12 -20.48
CA VAL A 301 -13.65 11.11 -20.37
C VAL A 301 -14.27 12.49 -20.32
N ARG A 302 -14.00 13.23 -19.24
CA ARG A 302 -14.63 14.53 -18.97
C ARG A 302 -13.60 15.60 -18.60
N GLY A 303 -13.86 16.82 -19.00
CA GLY A 303 -13.18 18.01 -18.47
C GLY A 303 -13.73 18.42 -17.11
N LEU A 304 -13.00 19.28 -16.40
CA LEU A 304 -13.45 19.87 -15.13
C LEU A 304 -14.66 20.82 -15.32
N ASP A 305 -14.84 21.35 -16.52
CA ASP A 305 -16.00 22.15 -16.94
C ASP A 305 -17.27 21.30 -17.17
N GLY A 306 -17.17 19.99 -17.04
CA GLY A 306 -18.27 19.03 -17.25
C GLY A 306 -18.44 18.58 -18.71
N ALA A 307 -17.65 19.09 -19.65
CA ALA A 307 -17.65 18.61 -21.03
C ALA A 307 -17.31 17.11 -21.09
N THR A 308 -18.01 16.38 -21.96
CA THR A 308 -17.75 14.96 -22.22
C THR A 308 -17.08 14.82 -23.58
N TYR A 309 -15.84 14.33 -23.58
CA TYR A 309 -15.03 14.15 -24.79
C TYR A 309 -15.17 12.76 -25.42
N ALA A 310 -15.35 11.75 -24.56
CA ALA A 310 -15.60 10.38 -25.03
C ALA A 310 -16.40 9.63 -23.97
N LYS A 311 -17.17 8.65 -24.40
CA LYS A 311 -17.90 7.73 -23.51
C LYS A 311 -18.29 6.46 -24.26
N GLU A 312 -18.41 5.39 -23.53
CA GLU A 312 -18.95 4.12 -24.02
C GLU A 312 -19.65 3.38 -22.90
N THR A 313 -20.60 2.53 -23.26
CA THR A 313 -21.25 1.57 -22.39
C THR A 313 -21.29 0.25 -23.10
N ARG A 314 -20.97 -0.83 -22.41
CA ARG A 314 -21.00 -2.20 -22.94
C ARG A 314 -21.48 -3.19 -21.89
N THR A 315 -22.12 -4.26 -22.31
CA THR A 315 -22.44 -5.41 -21.46
C THR A 315 -21.26 -6.38 -21.50
N ALA A 316 -20.87 -6.88 -20.32
CA ALA A 316 -19.84 -7.90 -20.19
C ALA A 316 -20.32 -9.01 -19.25
N HIS A 317 -19.99 -10.26 -19.57
CA HIS A 317 -20.20 -11.38 -18.65
C HIS A 317 -18.98 -11.50 -17.72
N LEU A 318 -19.20 -11.35 -16.41
CA LEU A 318 -18.15 -11.40 -15.40
C LEU A 318 -18.13 -12.79 -14.74
N ALA A 319 -16.94 -13.40 -14.71
CA ALA A 319 -16.68 -14.59 -13.91
C ALA A 319 -16.39 -14.20 -12.45
N ALA A 320 -16.79 -15.05 -11.50
CA ALA A 320 -16.48 -14.83 -10.08
C ALA A 320 -15.00 -15.02 -9.78
N ALA A 321 -14.52 -14.32 -8.77
CA ALA A 321 -13.15 -14.41 -8.27
C ALA A 321 -12.08 -14.24 -9.38
N ALA A 322 -12.30 -13.31 -10.30
CA ALA A 322 -11.58 -13.23 -11.56
C ALA A 322 -11.06 -11.82 -11.90
N VAL A 323 -10.16 -11.80 -12.87
CA VAL A 323 -9.72 -10.62 -13.59
C VAL A 323 -10.43 -10.62 -14.95
N ASN A 324 -11.53 -9.89 -15.06
CA ASN A 324 -12.36 -9.89 -16.26
C ASN A 324 -11.92 -8.78 -17.21
N ARG A 325 -11.22 -9.11 -18.28
CA ARG A 325 -10.86 -8.16 -19.35
C ARG A 325 -12.12 -7.82 -20.15
N VAL A 326 -12.53 -6.54 -20.13
CA VAL A 326 -13.80 -6.11 -20.78
C VAL A 326 -13.59 -5.21 -21.99
N GLY A 327 -12.37 -4.88 -22.34
CA GLY A 327 -12.02 -4.07 -23.51
C GLY A 327 -11.03 -2.97 -23.18
N ASP A 328 -11.10 -1.85 -23.91
CA ASP A 328 -10.23 -0.70 -23.76
C ASP A 328 -11.04 0.58 -23.60
N VAL A 329 -10.51 1.51 -22.81
CA VAL A 329 -10.91 2.91 -22.82
C VAL A 329 -10.04 3.61 -23.87
N ALA A 330 -10.64 3.93 -25.02
CA ALA A 330 -9.93 4.50 -26.16
C ALA A 330 -10.47 5.89 -26.49
N PHE A 331 -9.56 6.88 -26.53
CA PHE A 331 -9.91 8.26 -26.89
C PHE A 331 -8.70 9.03 -27.40
N VAL A 332 -8.95 10.19 -28.00
CA VAL A 332 -7.89 11.16 -28.32
C VAL A 332 -7.85 12.18 -27.20
N MET A 333 -6.68 12.42 -26.62
CA MET A 333 -6.50 13.39 -25.53
C MET A 333 -6.98 14.77 -25.98
N PRO A 334 -8.03 15.33 -25.35
CA PRO A 334 -8.56 16.62 -25.74
C PRO A 334 -7.65 17.77 -25.31
N GLN A 335 -7.78 18.92 -25.99
CA GLN A 335 -7.25 20.18 -25.50
C GLN A 335 -8.25 20.75 -24.50
N THR A 336 -7.87 20.87 -23.24
CA THR A 336 -8.69 21.50 -22.19
C THR A 336 -8.04 22.79 -21.69
N ALA A 337 -8.83 23.71 -21.15
CA ALA A 337 -8.33 25.00 -20.66
C ALA A 337 -7.41 24.85 -19.44
N ASP A 338 -7.67 23.85 -18.60
CA ASP A 338 -6.95 23.54 -17.36
C ASP A 338 -5.91 22.41 -17.54
N GLY A 339 -5.84 21.81 -18.72
CA GLY A 339 -4.93 20.68 -18.99
C GLY A 339 -5.33 19.37 -18.32
N LEU A 340 -6.54 19.26 -17.77
CA LEU A 340 -6.98 18.09 -16.99
C LEU A 340 -8.17 17.38 -17.64
N VAL A 341 -8.17 16.05 -17.55
CA VAL A 341 -9.34 15.22 -17.84
C VAL A 341 -9.55 14.19 -16.73
N LEU A 342 -10.80 13.86 -16.49
CA LEU A 342 -11.22 12.80 -15.58
C LEU A 342 -11.72 11.61 -16.38
N VAL A 343 -11.14 10.43 -16.16
CA VAL A 343 -11.68 9.16 -16.66
C VAL A 343 -12.52 8.54 -15.55
N ARG A 344 -13.82 8.45 -15.78
CA ARG A 344 -14.76 7.84 -14.85
C ARG A 344 -15.13 6.45 -15.34
N LEU A 345 -15.10 5.47 -14.45
CA LEU A 345 -15.57 4.10 -14.64
C LEU A 345 -16.81 3.86 -13.75
N THR A 346 -17.79 3.15 -14.28
CA THR A 346 -19.02 2.77 -13.56
C THR A 346 -19.53 1.42 -14.03
#